data_7d2ee87c18fb6168877430aac1b7796c
#
_entry.id   7d2ee87c18fb6168877430aac1b7796c
#
_cell.length_a   1.000
_cell.length_b   1.000
_cell.length_c   1.000
_cell.angle_alpha   90.00
_cell.angle_beta   90.00
_cell.angle_gamma   90.00
#
_symmetry.space_group_name_H-M   'P 1'
#
loop_
_entity.id
_entity.type
_entity.pdbx_description
1 polymer ?
#
loop_
_entity_poly.entity_id
_entity_poly.type
_entity_poly.pdbx_seq_one_letter_code
_entity_poly.pdbx_strand_id
1 'polypeptide(L)'
;VARVLDEEGFTIVNDIAWYKRNAPPALLCHNFTASHETLLWAKPGEKHKFNYEVMKEWDVSNDLIARGGKQMRSVWDIPVTSQNEKGYGHHPTQKPEELLDRIICACTDPGDWILDPFLGSGTTMVVAKRRGRNCVGIELEEEYIKIARERVDGTSFEGEIDPNGGLGEWI
;
A
#
# COMPACT_ATOMS: atom_id res chain seq x y z
N VAL A 1 15.95 -7.11 -7.06
CA VAL A 1 15.52 -6.58 -5.74
C VAL A 1 15.79 -7.61 -4.66
N ALA A 2 15.24 -8.86 -4.71
CA ALA A 2 15.41 -9.86 -3.64
C ALA A 2 16.89 -10.10 -3.27
N ARG A 3 17.75 -10.28 -4.28
CA ARG A 3 19.19 -10.46 -4.08
C ARG A 3 19.83 -9.27 -3.34
N VAL A 4 19.49 -8.04 -3.70
CA VAL A 4 20.02 -6.83 -3.04
C VAL A 4 19.56 -6.78 -1.59
N LEU A 5 18.29 -7.10 -1.31
CA LEU A 5 17.79 -7.16 0.08
C LEU A 5 18.56 -8.18 0.92
N ASP A 6 18.86 -9.35 0.36
CA ASP A 6 19.65 -10.39 1.04
C ASP A 6 21.09 -9.94 1.29
N GLU A 7 21.75 -9.32 0.29
CA GLU A 7 23.10 -8.75 0.40
C GLU A 7 23.17 -7.64 1.47
N GLU A 8 22.09 -6.85 1.65
CA GLU A 8 21.96 -5.80 2.68
C GLU A 8 21.48 -6.35 4.04
N GLY A 9 21.39 -7.66 4.21
CA GLY A 9 21.06 -8.32 5.48
C GLY A 9 19.57 -8.38 5.81
N PHE A 10 18.70 -8.15 4.84
CA PHE A 10 17.26 -8.35 5.03
C PHE A 10 16.86 -9.81 4.81
N THR A 11 15.93 -10.29 5.63
CA THR A 11 15.30 -11.59 5.44
C THR A 11 13.98 -11.43 4.69
N ILE A 12 13.80 -12.14 3.58
CA ILE A 12 12.51 -12.18 2.87
C ILE A 12 11.52 -12.99 3.71
N VAL A 13 10.41 -12.38 4.08
CA VAL A 13 9.31 -12.99 4.84
C VAL A 13 8.31 -13.66 3.91
N ASN A 14 7.87 -12.91 2.89
CA ASN A 14 6.98 -13.40 1.84
C ASN A 14 7.28 -12.76 0.49
N ASP A 15 6.95 -13.48 -0.57
CA ASP A 15 6.59 -12.96 -1.86
C ASP A 15 5.06 -12.96 -1.98
N ILE A 16 4.49 -11.82 -2.36
CA ILE A 16 3.05 -11.63 -2.45
C ILE A 16 2.72 -11.31 -3.91
N ALA A 17 1.84 -12.09 -4.51
CA ALA A 17 1.32 -11.83 -5.84
C ALA A 17 0.09 -10.93 -5.75
N TRP A 18 0.22 -9.67 -6.16
CA TRP A 18 -0.91 -8.79 -6.38
C TRP A 18 -1.50 -9.07 -7.77
N TYR A 19 -2.63 -9.80 -7.81
CA TYR A 19 -3.38 -10.08 -9.02
C TYR A 19 -4.30 -8.91 -9.38
N LYS A 20 -4.18 -8.44 -10.63
CA LYS A 20 -4.92 -7.33 -11.20
C LYS A 20 -5.98 -7.88 -12.17
N ARG A 21 -7.19 -8.20 -11.66
CA ARG A 21 -8.25 -8.83 -12.47
C ARG A 21 -8.65 -8.02 -13.71
N ASN A 22 -8.45 -6.71 -13.68
CA ASN A 22 -8.77 -5.75 -14.73
C ASN A 22 -7.50 -5.13 -15.35
N ALA A 23 -6.39 -5.88 -15.40
CA ALA A 23 -5.17 -5.43 -16.04
C ALA A 23 -5.43 -5.06 -17.51
N PRO A 24 -4.88 -3.94 -18.01
CA PRO A 24 -5.01 -3.57 -19.40
C PRO A 24 -4.34 -4.63 -20.30
N PRO A 25 -4.92 -4.91 -21.49
CA PRO A 25 -4.37 -5.92 -22.38
C PRO A 25 -2.99 -5.52 -22.93
N ALA A 26 -2.20 -6.52 -23.30
CA ALA A 26 -0.95 -6.29 -24.00
C ALA A 26 -1.22 -5.73 -25.41
N LEU A 27 -0.78 -4.51 -25.67
CA LEU A 27 -1.12 -3.77 -26.90
C LEU A 27 -0.73 -4.48 -28.19
N LEU A 28 0.38 -5.19 -28.21
CA LEU A 28 0.91 -5.86 -29.40
C LEU A 28 0.46 -7.33 -29.53
N CYS A 29 -0.24 -7.87 -28.56
CA CYS A 29 -0.73 -9.27 -28.53
C CYS A 29 0.34 -10.34 -28.82
N HIS A 30 1.61 -10.07 -28.51
CA HIS A 30 2.72 -10.99 -28.69
C HIS A 30 3.11 -11.76 -27.43
N ASN A 31 2.49 -11.45 -26.32
CA ASN A 31 2.74 -12.04 -25.00
C ASN A 31 1.48 -12.04 -24.14
N PHE A 32 1.52 -12.80 -23.06
CA PHE A 32 0.42 -12.77 -22.09
C PHE A 32 0.33 -11.41 -21.40
N THR A 33 -0.90 -10.97 -21.09
CA THR A 33 -1.14 -9.75 -20.31
C THR A 33 -0.50 -9.86 -18.93
N ALA A 34 0.29 -8.84 -18.55
CA ALA A 34 0.89 -8.75 -17.22
C ALA A 34 -0.19 -8.44 -16.17
N SER A 35 -0.85 -9.49 -15.69
CA SER A 35 -1.99 -9.40 -14.77
C SER A 35 -1.63 -9.50 -13.30
N HIS A 36 -0.35 -9.51 -12.94
CA HIS A 36 0.09 -9.47 -11.54
C HIS A 36 1.39 -8.67 -11.39
N GLU A 37 1.61 -8.20 -10.17
CA GLU A 37 2.90 -7.68 -9.70
C GLU A 37 3.32 -8.45 -8.45
N THR A 38 4.63 -8.59 -8.24
CA THR A 38 5.16 -9.23 -7.04
C THR A 38 5.61 -8.17 -6.04
N LEU A 39 5.07 -8.26 -4.82
CA LEU A 39 5.57 -7.50 -3.68
C LEU A 39 6.51 -8.39 -2.87
N LEU A 40 7.63 -7.83 -2.45
CA LEU A 40 8.54 -8.52 -1.54
C LEU A 40 8.38 -7.91 -0.15
N TRP A 41 7.96 -8.74 0.79
CA TRP A 41 7.96 -8.38 2.21
C TRP A 41 9.26 -8.86 2.83
N ALA A 42 10.09 -7.92 3.25
CA ALA A 42 11.37 -8.21 3.89
C ALA A 42 11.47 -7.51 5.25
N LYS A 43 12.31 -8.02 6.13
CA LYS A 43 12.56 -7.46 7.45
C LYS A 43 14.06 -7.31 7.73
N PRO A 44 14.49 -6.24 8.41
CA PRO A 44 15.82 -6.17 8.98
C PRO A 44 15.83 -6.94 10.32
N GLY A 45 16.75 -7.90 10.49
CA GLY A 45 16.89 -8.66 11.72
C GLY A 45 15.80 -9.72 11.96
N GLU A 46 15.69 -10.21 13.20
CA GLU A 46 14.90 -11.40 13.53
C GLU A 46 13.40 -11.13 13.70
N LYS A 47 13.05 -9.98 14.26
CA LYS A 47 11.65 -9.64 14.59
C LYS A 47 11.01 -8.76 13.51
N HIS A 48 9.70 -8.90 13.34
CA HIS A 48 8.87 -8.00 12.55
C HIS A 48 7.46 -7.93 13.13
N LYS A 49 6.74 -6.87 12.84
CA LYS A 49 5.32 -6.74 13.20
C LYS A 49 4.46 -7.41 12.14
N PHE A 50 3.46 -8.15 12.59
CA PHE A 50 2.39 -8.66 11.75
C PHE A 50 1.09 -8.73 12.58
N ASN A 51 0.12 -7.93 12.18
CA ASN A 51 -1.16 -7.81 12.85
C ASN A 51 -2.11 -8.93 12.39
N TYR A 52 -1.85 -10.15 12.86
CA TYR A 52 -2.54 -11.37 12.43
C TYR A 52 -4.07 -11.29 12.58
N GLU A 53 -4.58 -10.85 13.73
CA GLU A 53 -6.04 -10.79 13.96
C GLU A 53 -6.70 -9.74 13.06
N VAL A 54 -6.06 -8.58 12.85
CA VAL A 54 -6.53 -7.57 11.89
C VAL A 54 -6.63 -8.17 10.49
N MET A 55 -5.63 -8.90 10.05
CA MET A 55 -5.61 -9.51 8.71
C MET A 55 -6.59 -10.67 8.56
N LYS A 56 -6.89 -11.40 9.63
CA LYS A 56 -7.87 -12.48 9.64
C LYS A 56 -9.30 -11.94 9.53
N GLU A 57 -9.57 -10.79 10.15
CA GLU A 57 -10.87 -10.12 10.14
C GLU A 57 -11.01 -9.08 9.00
N TRP A 58 -9.98 -8.96 8.16
CA TRP A 58 -9.98 -8.03 7.04
C TRP A 58 -11.19 -8.25 6.12
N ASP A 59 -11.84 -7.16 5.72
CA ASP A 59 -12.90 -7.23 4.71
C ASP A 59 -12.30 -7.63 3.35
N VAL A 60 -12.63 -8.82 2.93
CA VAL A 60 -12.21 -9.42 1.66
C VAL A 60 -13.36 -9.57 0.67
N SER A 61 -14.44 -8.82 0.87
CA SER A 61 -15.65 -8.90 0.02
C SER A 61 -15.35 -8.63 -1.45
N ASN A 62 -14.35 -7.81 -1.74
CA ASN A 62 -13.88 -7.48 -3.08
C ASN A 62 -12.77 -8.40 -3.62
N ASP A 63 -12.24 -9.31 -2.81
CA ASP A 63 -11.16 -10.21 -3.17
C ASP A 63 -11.74 -11.61 -3.48
N LEU A 64 -11.74 -12.01 -4.75
CA LEU A 64 -12.32 -13.27 -5.19
C LEU A 64 -11.56 -14.51 -4.72
N ILE A 65 -10.33 -14.33 -4.22
CA ILE A 65 -9.42 -15.42 -3.82
C ILE A 65 -9.38 -15.58 -2.31
N ALA A 66 -9.47 -14.47 -1.57
CA ALA A 66 -9.43 -14.48 -0.11
C ALA A 66 -10.74 -14.99 0.51
N ARG A 67 -10.62 -15.39 1.79
CA ARG A 67 -11.78 -15.86 2.57
C ARG A 67 -11.75 -15.20 3.94
N GLY A 68 -12.78 -14.44 4.26
CA GLY A 68 -12.95 -13.82 5.57
C GLY A 68 -12.90 -14.81 6.73
N GLY A 69 -12.42 -14.36 7.88
CA GLY A 69 -12.28 -15.20 9.08
C GLY A 69 -11.18 -16.26 8.98
N LYS A 70 -10.34 -16.23 7.96
CA LYS A 70 -9.20 -17.13 7.74
C LYS A 70 -7.90 -16.34 7.59
N GLN A 71 -6.79 -17.00 7.85
CA GLN A 71 -5.48 -16.41 7.58
C GLN A 71 -5.38 -15.98 6.12
N MET A 72 -5.04 -14.71 5.90
CA MET A 72 -4.83 -14.15 4.56
C MET A 72 -3.67 -14.85 3.86
N ARG A 73 -3.85 -15.12 2.58
CA ARG A 73 -2.85 -15.77 1.73
C ARG A 73 -1.99 -14.73 1.01
N SER A 74 -0.92 -15.20 0.36
CA SER A 74 0.02 -14.37 -0.41
C SER A 74 -0.39 -14.10 -1.86
N VAL A 75 -1.65 -14.37 -2.23
CA VAL A 75 -2.21 -13.94 -3.52
C VAL A 75 -3.40 -13.03 -3.21
N TRP A 76 -3.30 -11.78 -3.67
CA TRP A 76 -4.29 -10.74 -3.41
C TRP A 76 -4.96 -10.31 -4.71
N ASP A 77 -6.28 -10.40 -4.77
CA ASP A 77 -7.07 -9.97 -5.92
C ASP A 77 -7.56 -8.54 -5.69
N ILE A 78 -6.74 -7.56 -6.08
CA ILE A 78 -7.02 -6.14 -5.93
C ILE A 78 -6.99 -5.49 -7.33
N PRO A 79 -8.09 -4.86 -7.78
CA PRO A 79 -8.12 -4.17 -9.07
C PRO A 79 -7.04 -3.07 -9.16
N VAL A 80 -6.69 -2.69 -10.39
CA VAL A 80 -5.88 -1.48 -10.59
C VAL A 80 -6.63 -0.24 -10.12
N THR A 81 -5.88 0.83 -9.85
CA THR A 81 -6.39 2.11 -9.35
C THR A 81 -7.64 2.58 -10.08
N SER A 82 -8.69 2.87 -9.32
CA SER A 82 -9.97 3.34 -9.84
C SER A 82 -9.89 4.77 -10.39
N GLN A 83 -10.87 5.18 -11.19
CA GLN A 83 -10.94 6.55 -11.69
C GLN A 83 -11.20 7.56 -10.56
N ASN A 84 -11.93 7.16 -9.51
CA ASN A 84 -12.19 8.02 -8.36
C ASN A 84 -10.90 8.38 -7.61
N GLU A 85 -9.97 7.44 -7.49
CA GLU A 85 -8.67 7.67 -6.86
C GLU A 85 -7.74 8.57 -7.70
N LYS A 86 -8.08 8.83 -8.97
CA LYS A 86 -7.32 9.68 -9.91
C LYS A 86 -7.87 11.09 -10.03
N GLY A 87 -8.85 11.46 -9.22
CA GLY A 87 -9.54 12.75 -9.30
C GLY A 87 -8.67 13.99 -9.13
N TYR A 88 -7.51 13.86 -8.51
CA TYR A 88 -6.56 14.96 -8.27
C TYR A 88 -5.45 15.07 -9.32
N GLY A 89 -5.38 14.18 -10.28
CA GLY A 89 -4.37 14.19 -11.32
C GLY A 89 -3.98 12.78 -11.78
N HIS A 90 -3.13 12.72 -12.81
CA HIS A 90 -2.71 11.47 -13.41
C HIS A 90 -1.26 11.13 -13.05
N HIS A 91 -1.08 10.00 -12.38
CA HIS A 91 0.23 9.37 -12.21
C HIS A 91 0.22 8.00 -12.89
N PRO A 92 1.15 7.70 -13.82
CA PRO A 92 1.06 6.53 -14.69
C PRO A 92 1.11 5.19 -13.95
N THR A 93 1.77 5.15 -12.81
CA THR A 93 1.95 3.93 -12.00
C THR A 93 1.33 4.02 -10.62
N GLN A 94 0.31 4.87 -10.44
CA GLN A 94 -0.40 5.01 -9.17
C GLN A 94 -0.89 3.64 -8.68
N LYS A 95 -0.59 3.32 -7.43
CA LYS A 95 -1.07 2.09 -6.79
C LYS A 95 -2.45 2.31 -6.16
N PRO A 96 -3.33 1.29 -6.14
CA PRO A 96 -4.64 1.39 -5.51
C PRO A 96 -4.50 1.54 -3.99
N GLU A 97 -5.38 2.32 -3.39
CA GLU A 97 -5.39 2.56 -1.94
C GLU A 97 -5.64 1.27 -1.15
N GLU A 98 -6.48 0.37 -1.65
CA GLU A 98 -6.73 -0.95 -1.02
C GLU A 98 -5.46 -1.78 -0.86
N LEU A 99 -4.52 -1.71 -1.81
CA LEU A 99 -3.24 -2.42 -1.72
C LEU A 99 -2.39 -1.89 -0.57
N LEU A 100 -2.25 -0.57 -0.48
CA LEU A 100 -1.47 0.09 0.57
C LEU A 100 -2.14 -0.05 1.93
N ASP A 101 -3.46 -0.01 1.98
CA ASP A 101 -4.25 -0.19 3.20
C ASP A 101 -3.98 -1.56 3.82
N ARG A 102 -4.01 -2.62 3.01
CA ARG A 102 -3.70 -3.98 3.44
C ARG A 102 -2.27 -4.10 3.96
N ILE A 103 -1.28 -3.52 3.28
CA ILE A 103 0.13 -3.55 3.69
C ILE A 103 0.32 -2.79 5.01
N ILE A 104 -0.20 -1.57 5.09
CA ILE A 104 -0.02 -0.69 6.24
C ILE A 104 -0.66 -1.29 7.49
N CYS A 105 -1.89 -1.75 7.40
CA CYS A 105 -2.58 -2.36 8.54
C CYS A 105 -1.97 -3.70 8.97
N ALA A 106 -1.38 -4.46 8.03
CA ALA A 106 -0.68 -5.70 8.36
C ALA A 106 0.60 -5.46 9.16
N CYS A 107 1.32 -4.36 8.90
CA CYS A 107 2.70 -4.18 9.38
C CYS A 107 2.87 -3.05 10.39
N THR A 108 1.83 -2.24 10.66
CA THR A 108 1.92 -1.07 11.53
C THR A 108 0.70 -0.95 12.44
N ASP A 109 0.86 -0.24 13.58
CA ASP A 109 -0.24 0.22 14.43
C ASP A 109 -0.49 1.73 14.27
N PRO A 110 -1.64 2.26 14.69
CA PRO A 110 -1.86 3.71 14.78
C PRO A 110 -0.72 4.40 15.54
N GLY A 111 -0.23 5.54 15.00
CA GLY A 111 0.89 6.28 15.54
C GLY A 111 2.28 5.83 15.03
N ASP A 112 2.40 4.66 14.40
CA ASP A 112 3.67 4.23 13.81
C ASP A 112 4.09 5.14 12.63
N TRP A 113 5.40 5.16 12.33
CA TRP A 113 5.97 5.90 11.22
C TRP A 113 6.17 5.03 9.99
N ILE A 114 5.84 5.59 8.83
CA ILE A 114 6.02 4.99 7.51
C ILE A 114 6.93 5.88 6.70
N LEU A 115 7.90 5.29 6.00
CA LEU A 115 8.72 5.97 5.00
C LEU A 115 8.40 5.42 3.62
N ASP A 116 8.03 6.30 2.70
CA ASP A 116 7.91 5.98 1.28
C ASP A 116 8.92 6.80 0.47
N PRO A 117 10.07 6.21 0.09
CA PRO A 117 11.11 6.92 -0.64
C PRO A 117 10.79 7.16 -2.13
N PHE A 118 9.64 6.66 -2.62
CA PHE A 118 9.18 6.81 -4.00
C PHE A 118 7.68 7.13 -4.02
N LEU A 119 7.31 8.24 -3.37
CA LEU A 119 5.94 8.58 -3.01
C LEU A 119 4.97 8.64 -4.20
N GLY A 120 5.43 9.13 -5.35
CA GLY A 120 4.58 9.34 -6.53
C GLY A 120 3.38 10.22 -6.20
N SER A 121 2.18 9.76 -6.51
CA SER A 121 0.92 10.46 -6.23
C SER A 121 0.44 10.38 -4.77
N GLY A 122 1.24 9.87 -3.83
CA GLY A 122 0.96 9.91 -2.41
C GLY A 122 0.01 8.85 -1.87
N THR A 123 -0.18 7.73 -2.54
CA THR A 123 -1.12 6.69 -2.07
C THR A 123 -0.79 6.18 -0.67
N THR A 124 0.50 5.95 -0.38
CA THR A 124 0.97 5.54 0.95
C THR A 124 0.59 6.56 2.02
N MET A 125 0.79 7.84 1.72
CA MET A 125 0.53 8.94 2.65
C MET A 125 -0.98 9.14 2.89
N VAL A 126 -1.82 9.02 1.85
CA VAL A 126 -3.28 9.05 1.95
C VAL A 126 -3.78 7.95 2.90
N VAL A 127 -3.32 6.72 2.70
CA VAL A 127 -3.72 5.58 3.53
C VAL A 127 -3.16 5.72 4.95
N ALA A 128 -1.91 6.12 5.11
CA ALA A 128 -1.31 6.36 6.42
C ALA A 128 -2.14 7.36 7.23
N LYS A 129 -2.52 8.51 6.64
CA LYS A 129 -3.38 9.52 7.28
C LYS A 129 -4.74 8.92 7.66
N ARG A 130 -5.40 8.24 6.72
CA ARG A 130 -6.71 7.61 6.97
C ARG A 130 -6.68 6.66 8.15
N ARG A 131 -5.61 5.91 8.29
CA ARG A 131 -5.42 4.90 9.34
C ARG A 131 -4.70 5.41 10.59
N GLY A 132 -4.43 6.71 10.70
CA GLY A 132 -3.78 7.32 11.87
C GLY A 132 -2.31 6.95 12.04
N ARG A 133 -1.60 6.71 10.95
CA ARG A 133 -0.14 6.51 10.94
C ARG A 133 0.54 7.80 10.50
N ASN A 134 1.76 8.00 10.96
CA ASN A 134 2.64 9.06 10.46
C ASN A 134 3.32 8.61 9.18
N CYS A 135 3.56 9.53 8.24
CA CYS A 135 4.23 9.17 7.00
C CYS A 135 5.21 10.27 6.56
N VAL A 136 6.39 9.83 6.12
CA VAL A 136 7.34 10.67 5.39
C VAL A 136 7.42 10.13 3.97
N GLY A 137 7.17 10.99 2.98
CA GLY A 137 7.27 10.66 1.56
C GLY A 137 8.37 11.46 0.88
N ILE A 138 9.08 10.82 -0.07
CA ILE A 138 10.09 11.48 -0.90
C ILE A 138 9.65 11.34 -2.37
N GLU A 139 9.62 12.46 -3.08
CA GLU A 139 9.30 12.53 -4.50
C GLU A 139 10.14 13.61 -5.16
N LEU A 140 10.59 13.38 -6.39
CA LEU A 140 11.44 14.30 -7.13
C LEU A 140 10.64 15.25 -8.04
N GLU A 141 9.50 14.78 -8.53
CA GLU A 141 8.69 15.52 -9.50
C GLU A 141 7.68 16.42 -8.79
N GLU A 142 7.83 17.73 -8.95
CA GLU A 142 6.94 18.72 -8.32
C GLU A 142 5.45 18.51 -8.66
N GLU A 143 5.15 18.04 -9.87
CA GLU A 143 3.79 17.72 -10.29
C GLU A 143 3.17 16.61 -9.41
N TYR A 144 3.95 15.56 -9.12
CA TYR A 144 3.47 14.47 -8.27
C TYR A 144 3.38 14.87 -6.79
N ILE A 145 4.32 15.71 -6.33
CA ILE A 145 4.23 16.29 -4.97
C ILE A 145 2.93 17.08 -4.81
N LYS A 146 2.54 17.87 -5.82
CA LYS A 146 1.28 18.62 -5.79
C LYS A 146 0.07 17.68 -5.72
N ILE A 147 0.01 16.66 -6.56
CA ILE A 147 -1.05 15.64 -6.55
C ILE A 147 -1.11 14.96 -5.16
N ALA A 148 0.04 14.56 -4.61
CA ALA A 148 0.11 13.91 -3.31
C ALA A 148 -0.45 14.82 -2.20
N ARG A 149 -0.10 16.09 -2.17
CA ARG A 149 -0.61 17.07 -1.20
C ARG A 149 -2.12 17.23 -1.31
N GLU A 150 -2.65 17.47 -2.51
CA GLU A 150 -4.09 17.64 -2.73
C GLU A 150 -4.87 16.39 -2.31
N ARG A 151 -4.37 15.18 -2.56
CA ARG A 151 -4.96 13.93 -2.10
C ARG A 151 -4.97 13.81 -0.59
N VAL A 152 -3.84 14.10 0.06
CA VAL A 152 -3.70 14.03 1.52
C VAL A 152 -4.60 15.07 2.19
N ASP A 153 -4.67 16.29 1.69
CA ASP A 153 -5.53 17.34 2.23
C ASP A 153 -7.01 16.97 2.14
N GLY A 154 -7.43 16.35 1.05
CA GLY A 154 -8.79 15.83 0.84
C GLY A 154 -9.13 14.57 1.64
N THR A 155 -8.17 13.97 2.34
CA THR A 155 -8.36 12.71 3.09
C THR A 155 -8.74 12.99 4.54
N SER A 156 -9.83 12.36 5.02
CA SER A 156 -10.23 12.38 6.43
C SER A 156 -9.62 11.19 7.19
N PHE A 157 -9.38 11.39 8.48
CA PHE A 157 -9.03 10.32 9.40
C PHE A 157 -10.28 9.46 9.72
N GLU A 158 -10.14 8.13 9.67
CA GLU A 158 -11.26 7.19 9.89
C GLU A 158 -11.16 6.44 11.23
N GLY A 159 -10.28 6.85 12.13
CA GLY A 159 -10.10 6.20 13.43
C GLY A 159 -10.64 7.00 14.59
N GLU A 160 -10.64 6.42 15.80
CA GLU A 160 -10.83 7.16 17.03
C GLU A 160 -9.57 8.01 17.30
N ILE A 161 -9.76 9.28 17.62
CA ILE A 161 -8.65 10.16 17.99
C ILE A 161 -8.20 9.75 19.40
N ASP A 162 -6.98 9.25 19.54
CA ASP A 162 -6.34 9.15 20.85
C ASP A 162 -6.19 10.57 21.41
N PRO A 163 -6.87 10.91 22.51
CA PRO A 163 -6.80 12.24 23.09
C PRO A 163 -5.40 12.67 23.54
N ASN A 164 -4.44 11.72 23.62
CA ASN A 164 -3.04 11.96 23.96
C ASN A 164 -2.08 11.81 22.77
N GLY A 165 -2.56 11.33 21.63
CA GLY A 165 -1.81 11.19 20.38
C GLY A 165 -2.11 12.34 19.45
N GLY A 166 -1.23 13.33 19.37
CA GLY A 166 -1.33 14.39 18.37
C GLY A 166 -1.35 13.80 16.96
N LEU A 167 -2.24 14.28 16.10
CA LEU A 167 -2.14 14.05 14.65
C LEU A 167 -0.76 14.57 14.21
N GLY A 168 0.08 13.71 13.66
CA GLY A 168 1.39 14.10 13.16
C GLY A 168 1.29 15.22 12.12
N GLU A 169 2.27 16.11 12.11
CA GLU A 169 2.38 17.11 11.06
C GLU A 169 2.71 16.41 9.74
N TRP A 170 1.85 16.59 8.77
CA TRP A 170 2.01 16.06 7.40
C TRP A 170 2.82 17.09 6.60
N ILE A 171 4.11 16.84 6.44
CA ILE A 171 5.03 17.70 5.69
C ILE A 171 5.33 17.07 4.34
#